data_6837e097ccd4358b79de20498b68ee35
#
_entry.id   6837e097ccd4358b79de20498b68ee35
#
_cell.length_a   1.000
_cell.length_b   1.000
_cell.length_c   1.000
_cell.angle_alpha   90.00
_cell.angle_beta   90.00
_cell.angle_gamma   90.00
#
_symmetry.space_group_name_H-M   'P 1'
#
loop_
_entity.id
_entity.type
_entity.pdbx_description
1 polymer ?
#
loop_
_entity_poly.entity_id
_entity_poly.type
_entity_poly.pdbx_seq_one_letter_code
_entity_poly.pdbx_strand_id
1 'polypeptide(L)'
;MGFTNSSLVNYKKISPNKSSREGHKIDTISIHCVVGQCSVETLGNVFSDSSKQASSNYGIGYDGKIGMYVEEKDRSWCTSSKANDIRAITIEVASDTTHPYKVNNAAYKSLINLLADICKRNGIKKLLWKGDKSLIGQVDKQNMTVHRWFANKSCP
;
A
#
# COMPACT_ATOMS: atom_id res chain seq x y z
N MET A 1 8.32 13.79 15.81
CA MET A 1 7.28 12.78 16.03
C MET A 1 7.62 11.52 15.29
N GLY A 2 7.55 10.39 15.97
CA GLY A 2 7.82 9.09 15.37
C GLY A 2 6.67 8.58 14.53
N PHE A 3 6.97 7.60 13.68
CA PHE A 3 5.95 6.89 12.92
C PHE A 3 5.18 5.94 13.85
N THR A 4 3.89 5.73 13.54
CA THR A 4 3.04 4.76 14.21
C THR A 4 2.40 3.82 13.19
N ASN A 5 1.98 2.64 13.64
CA ASN A 5 1.29 1.68 12.80
C ASN A 5 -0.21 1.71 13.07
N SER A 6 -1.01 1.22 12.11
CA SER A 6 -2.46 1.13 12.29
C SER A 6 -2.83 0.11 13.37
N SER A 7 -3.74 0.49 14.26
CA SER A 7 -4.34 -0.43 15.23
C SER A 7 -5.41 -1.34 14.63
N LEU A 8 -5.77 -1.13 13.36
CA LEU A 8 -6.77 -1.95 12.65
C LEU A 8 -6.21 -3.27 12.12
N VAL A 9 -4.92 -3.52 12.28
CA VAL A 9 -4.25 -4.72 11.78
C VAL A 9 -4.73 -5.98 12.51
N ASN A 10 -5.16 -6.99 11.73
CA ASN A 10 -5.59 -8.30 12.23
C ASN A 10 -4.46 -9.35 12.14
N TYR A 11 -3.50 -9.13 11.25
CA TYR A 11 -2.42 -10.08 10.97
C TYR A 11 -1.12 -9.34 10.73
N LYS A 12 -0.03 -9.85 11.31
CA LYS A 12 1.30 -9.22 11.17
C LYS A 12 2.33 -10.28 10.79
N LYS A 13 3.06 -10.03 9.71
CA LYS A 13 4.21 -10.85 9.31
C LYS A 13 5.23 -9.95 8.61
N ILE A 14 6.26 -9.55 9.34
CA ILE A 14 7.23 -8.56 8.81
C ILE A 14 8.12 -9.20 7.74
N SER A 15 8.15 -8.55 6.59
CA SER A 15 8.96 -8.92 5.43
C SER A 15 10.41 -8.49 5.60
N PRO A 16 11.39 -9.27 5.09
CA PRO A 16 12.77 -8.82 4.96
C PRO A 16 12.96 -7.79 3.84
N ASN A 17 11.98 -7.69 2.91
CA ASN A 17 12.04 -6.82 1.73
C ASN A 17 11.64 -5.40 2.07
N LYS A 18 12.48 -4.72 2.83
CA LYS A 18 12.23 -3.37 3.32
C LYS A 18 13.53 -2.57 3.45
N SER A 19 13.39 -1.26 3.50
CA SER A 19 14.52 -0.34 3.69
C SER A 19 14.09 0.85 4.56
N SER A 20 15.05 1.67 4.97
CA SER A 20 14.77 2.91 5.68
C SER A 20 14.05 3.92 4.78
N ARG A 21 13.22 4.78 5.38
CA ARG A 21 12.66 5.97 4.70
C ARG A 21 13.66 7.12 4.58
N GLU A 22 14.88 6.97 5.09
CA GLU A 22 15.94 7.98 4.98
C GLU A 22 15.48 9.38 5.47
N GLY A 23 14.63 9.44 6.50
CA GLY A 23 14.11 10.67 7.05
C GLY A 23 12.90 11.27 6.33
N HIS A 24 12.41 10.65 5.25
CA HIS A 24 11.23 11.14 4.54
C HIS A 24 9.96 10.92 5.36
N LYS A 25 9.11 11.93 5.40
CA LYS A 25 7.76 11.81 5.97
C LYS A 25 6.84 11.05 5.01
N ILE A 26 5.74 10.55 5.55
CA ILE A 26 4.67 9.92 4.76
C ILE A 26 3.70 11.02 4.30
N ASP A 27 3.57 11.19 3.00
CA ASP A 27 2.68 12.19 2.38
C ASP A 27 1.95 11.66 1.14
N THR A 28 2.10 10.38 0.84
CA THR A 28 1.56 9.74 -0.36
C THR A 28 0.95 8.39 0.01
N ILE A 29 -0.13 8.02 -0.66
CA ILE A 29 -0.75 6.70 -0.59
C ILE A 29 -0.65 6.04 -1.95
N SER A 30 -0.17 4.79 -1.99
CA SER A 30 -0.10 4.00 -3.21
C SER A 30 -0.93 2.73 -3.04
N ILE A 31 -2.00 2.60 -3.82
CA ILE A 31 -2.94 1.47 -3.74
C ILE A 31 -2.69 0.55 -4.93
N HIS A 32 -2.62 -0.74 -4.64
CA HIS A 32 -2.38 -1.80 -5.59
C HIS A 32 -3.49 -2.83 -5.53
N CYS A 33 -3.77 -3.51 -6.64
CA CYS A 33 -4.58 -4.72 -6.64
C CYS A 33 -3.66 -5.93 -6.78
N VAL A 34 -3.98 -6.99 -6.03
CA VAL A 34 -3.18 -8.22 -6.03
C VAL A 34 -3.34 -9.02 -7.33
N VAL A 35 -4.45 -8.78 -8.05
CA VAL A 35 -4.86 -9.62 -9.19
C VAL A 35 -5.09 -11.06 -8.73
N GLY A 36 -5.79 -11.19 -7.61
CA GLY A 36 -6.17 -12.48 -7.00
C GLY A 36 -6.97 -12.24 -5.72
N GLN A 37 -7.95 -13.09 -5.49
CA GLN A 37 -8.74 -13.10 -4.25
C GLN A 37 -7.97 -13.91 -3.20
N CYS A 38 -7.04 -13.27 -2.51
CA CYS A 38 -6.15 -13.90 -1.56
C CYS A 38 -6.42 -13.46 -0.12
N SER A 39 -5.87 -14.23 0.82
CA SER A 39 -5.88 -13.89 2.24
C SER A 39 -4.65 -13.05 2.62
N VAL A 40 -4.71 -12.39 3.78
CA VAL A 40 -3.55 -11.65 4.31
C VAL A 40 -2.39 -12.59 4.65
N GLU A 41 -2.67 -13.84 5.01
CA GLU A 41 -1.66 -14.87 5.27
C GLU A 41 -0.91 -15.22 3.99
N THR A 42 -1.61 -15.37 2.87
CA THR A 42 -1.02 -15.63 1.56
C THR A 42 -0.07 -14.51 1.15
N LEU A 43 -0.50 -13.25 1.30
CA LEU A 43 0.36 -12.09 1.04
C LEU A 43 1.60 -12.09 1.95
N GLY A 44 1.43 -12.40 3.22
CA GLY A 44 2.54 -12.49 4.16
C GLY A 44 3.58 -13.54 3.76
N ASN A 45 3.12 -14.68 3.27
CA ASN A 45 4.01 -15.75 2.79
C ASN A 45 4.80 -15.31 1.54
N VAL A 46 4.15 -14.64 0.60
CA VAL A 46 4.81 -14.09 -0.59
C VAL A 46 5.88 -13.07 -0.19
N PHE A 47 5.54 -12.14 0.67
CA PHE A 47 6.46 -11.05 1.07
C PHE A 47 7.54 -11.48 2.05
N SER A 48 7.44 -12.66 2.67
CA SER A 48 8.52 -13.19 3.51
C SER A 48 9.64 -13.86 2.71
N ASP A 49 9.44 -14.11 1.45
CA ASP A 49 10.46 -14.66 0.56
C ASP A 49 11.37 -13.53 0.06
N SER A 50 12.63 -13.53 0.50
CA SER A 50 13.61 -12.51 0.10
C SER A 50 13.90 -12.51 -1.39
N SER A 51 13.74 -13.65 -2.06
CA SER A 51 13.96 -13.75 -3.51
C SER A 51 12.91 -12.99 -4.33
N LYS A 52 11.73 -12.73 -3.76
CA LYS A 52 10.67 -11.97 -4.43
C LYS A 52 11.00 -10.49 -4.59
N GLN A 53 11.85 -9.94 -3.75
CA GLN A 53 12.24 -8.52 -3.80
C GLN A 53 11.03 -7.59 -3.83
N ALA A 54 9.96 -7.96 -3.10
CA ALA A 54 8.68 -7.26 -3.09
C ALA A 54 8.04 -7.29 -1.71
N SER A 55 7.35 -6.21 -1.38
CA SER A 55 6.54 -6.10 -0.15
C SER A 55 5.58 -4.92 -0.27
N SER A 56 4.65 -4.83 0.70
CA SER A 56 3.82 -3.64 0.93
C SER A 56 3.77 -3.35 2.42
N ASN A 57 3.43 -2.12 2.79
CA ASN A 57 3.21 -1.79 4.19
C ASN A 57 2.02 -2.58 4.72
N TYR A 58 0.90 -2.52 4.03
CA TYR A 58 -0.34 -3.21 4.40
C TYR A 58 -0.88 -4.05 3.26
N GLY A 59 -1.72 -5.01 3.60
CA GLY A 59 -2.52 -5.76 2.65
C GLY A 59 -3.93 -5.92 3.17
N ILE A 60 -4.89 -6.10 2.26
CA ILE A 60 -6.29 -6.35 2.60
C ILE A 60 -6.72 -7.61 1.89
N GLY A 61 -7.14 -8.61 2.66
CA GLY A 61 -7.61 -9.88 2.14
C GLY A 61 -9.04 -9.81 1.59
N TYR A 62 -9.43 -10.85 0.88
CA TYR A 62 -10.78 -10.98 0.33
C TYR A 62 -11.89 -10.94 1.40
N ASP A 63 -11.55 -11.28 2.63
CA ASP A 63 -12.46 -11.29 3.78
C ASP A 63 -12.47 -9.96 4.55
N GLY A 64 -11.73 -8.97 4.10
CA GLY A 64 -11.61 -7.66 4.73
C GLY A 64 -10.60 -7.60 5.87
N LYS A 65 -9.88 -8.66 6.19
CA LYS A 65 -8.81 -8.61 7.19
C LYS A 65 -7.67 -7.72 6.68
N ILE A 66 -7.01 -7.05 7.61
CA ILE A 66 -5.88 -6.15 7.32
C ILE A 66 -4.61 -6.79 7.84
N GLY A 67 -3.62 -6.95 6.95
CA GLY A 67 -2.29 -7.43 7.29
C GLY A 67 -1.27 -6.29 7.27
N MET A 68 -0.21 -6.40 8.07
CA MET A 68 0.95 -5.51 8.02
C MET A 68 2.20 -6.32 7.75
N TYR A 69 2.96 -5.92 6.75
CA TYR A 69 4.18 -6.62 6.30
C TYR A 69 5.42 -5.76 6.41
N VAL A 70 5.27 -4.44 6.34
CA VAL A 70 6.34 -3.46 6.58
C VAL A 70 5.76 -2.36 7.46
N GLU A 71 6.42 -2.08 8.58
CA GLU A 71 5.98 -1.00 9.47
C GLU A 71 6.04 0.35 8.77
N GLU A 72 5.20 1.29 9.19
CA GLU A 72 5.14 2.62 8.54
C GLU A 72 6.46 3.40 8.63
N LYS A 73 7.28 3.12 9.63
CA LYS A 73 8.62 3.72 9.75
C LYS A 73 9.58 3.29 8.65
N ASP A 74 9.30 2.19 7.97
CA ASP A 74 10.14 1.63 6.91
C ASP A 74 9.49 1.77 5.54
N ARG A 75 10.33 1.81 4.51
CA ARG A 75 9.92 1.81 3.10
C ARG A 75 9.68 0.37 2.63
N SER A 76 8.51 0.12 2.05
CA SER A 76 8.25 -1.14 1.34
C SER A 76 8.91 -1.15 -0.04
N TRP A 77 8.99 -2.33 -0.66
CA TRP A 77 9.43 -2.50 -2.03
C TRP A 77 8.22 -2.90 -2.89
N CYS A 78 7.36 -1.93 -3.18
CA CYS A 78 6.03 -2.19 -3.78
C CYS A 78 5.91 -1.74 -5.23
N THR A 79 6.32 -0.50 -5.55
CA THR A 79 6.06 0.10 -6.86
C THR A 79 7.21 -0.02 -7.85
N SER A 80 8.34 -0.57 -7.47
CA SER A 80 9.60 -0.54 -8.23
C SER A 80 10.21 0.88 -8.32
N SER A 81 9.65 1.85 -7.61
CA SER A 81 10.17 3.21 -7.56
C SER A 81 10.54 3.57 -6.12
N LYS A 82 11.84 3.70 -5.86
CA LYS A 82 12.32 4.16 -4.54
C LYS A 82 11.74 5.53 -4.21
N ALA A 83 11.71 6.44 -5.17
CA ALA A 83 11.23 7.80 -4.98
C ALA A 83 9.76 7.85 -4.54
N ASN A 84 8.93 6.94 -5.04
CA ASN A 84 7.55 6.83 -4.61
C ASN A 84 7.44 6.12 -3.25
N ASP A 85 8.07 4.94 -3.13
CA ASP A 85 7.90 4.09 -1.95
C ASP A 85 8.47 4.72 -0.68
N ILE A 86 9.48 5.57 -0.79
CA ILE A 86 10.11 6.21 0.37
C ILE A 86 9.19 7.21 1.08
N ARG A 87 8.21 7.74 0.38
CA ARG A 87 7.23 8.70 0.90
C ARG A 87 5.82 8.15 0.99
N ALA A 88 5.57 6.96 0.45
CA ALA A 88 4.23 6.36 0.37
C ALA A 88 3.99 5.32 1.44
N ILE A 89 2.75 5.22 1.89
CA ILE A 89 2.20 3.99 2.44
C ILE A 89 1.62 3.20 1.27
N THR A 90 2.06 1.96 1.12
CA THR A 90 1.63 1.08 0.06
C THR A 90 0.67 0.02 0.59
N ILE A 91 -0.40 -0.24 -0.16
CA ILE A 91 -1.47 -1.17 0.24
C ILE A 91 -1.80 -2.09 -0.92
N GLU A 92 -1.67 -3.39 -0.71
CA GLU A 92 -2.11 -4.42 -1.66
C GLU A 92 -3.51 -4.89 -1.29
N VAL A 93 -4.45 -4.83 -2.23
CA VAL A 93 -5.85 -5.18 -1.99
C VAL A 93 -6.24 -6.39 -2.84
N ALA A 94 -6.84 -7.41 -2.21
CA ALA A 94 -7.37 -8.57 -2.92
C ALA A 94 -8.37 -8.13 -4.00
N SER A 95 -8.25 -8.70 -5.18
CA SER A 95 -9.05 -8.30 -6.34
C SER A 95 -9.30 -9.49 -7.26
N ASP A 96 -10.21 -9.33 -8.22
CA ASP A 96 -10.41 -10.33 -9.25
C ASP A 96 -9.16 -10.51 -10.12
N THR A 97 -9.06 -11.65 -10.77
CA THR A 97 -7.91 -12.01 -11.62
C THR A 97 -8.00 -11.44 -13.03
N THR A 98 -9.19 -10.94 -13.42
CA THR A 98 -9.46 -10.40 -14.75
C THR A 98 -9.92 -8.95 -14.67
N HIS A 99 -9.66 -8.19 -15.73
CA HIS A 99 -10.13 -6.81 -15.84
C HIS A 99 -11.65 -6.74 -15.58
N PRO A 100 -12.16 -5.78 -14.77
CA PRO A 100 -11.46 -4.59 -14.22
C PRO A 100 -10.76 -4.81 -12.87
N TYR A 101 -10.42 -6.03 -12.49
CA TYR A 101 -9.72 -6.37 -11.22
C TYR A 101 -10.50 -5.88 -9.99
N LYS A 102 -11.77 -6.21 -9.97
CA LYS A 102 -12.73 -5.68 -9.00
C LYS A 102 -12.36 -6.09 -7.56
N VAL A 103 -12.44 -5.14 -6.66
CA VAL A 103 -12.32 -5.33 -5.22
C VAL A 103 -13.70 -5.58 -4.64
N ASN A 104 -13.87 -6.61 -3.80
CA ASN A 104 -15.16 -6.90 -3.19
C ASN A 104 -15.52 -5.91 -2.07
N ASN A 105 -16.78 -5.95 -1.62
CA ASN A 105 -17.29 -4.99 -0.64
C ASN A 105 -16.57 -5.09 0.72
N ALA A 106 -16.23 -6.28 1.20
CA ALA A 106 -15.53 -6.47 2.46
C ALA A 106 -14.13 -5.83 2.42
N ALA A 107 -13.37 -6.10 1.36
CA ALA A 107 -12.04 -5.52 1.18
C ALA A 107 -12.12 -4.00 0.98
N TYR A 108 -13.08 -3.51 0.21
CA TYR A 108 -13.27 -2.08 -0.02
C TYR A 108 -13.57 -1.32 1.27
N LYS A 109 -14.47 -1.87 2.11
CA LYS A 109 -14.81 -1.25 3.40
C LYS A 109 -13.58 -1.15 4.31
N SER A 110 -12.79 -2.21 4.40
CA SER A 110 -11.56 -2.22 5.18
C SER A 110 -10.53 -1.23 4.63
N LEU A 111 -10.43 -1.12 3.30
CA LEU A 111 -9.54 -0.15 2.66
C LEU A 111 -9.90 1.28 3.06
N ILE A 112 -11.18 1.66 3.02
CA ILE A 112 -11.61 3.00 3.41
C ILE A 112 -11.28 3.27 4.87
N ASN A 113 -11.54 2.32 5.78
CA ASN A 113 -11.23 2.47 7.20
C ASN A 113 -9.72 2.62 7.44
N LEU A 114 -8.91 1.80 6.77
CA LEU A 114 -7.45 1.86 6.88
C LEU A 114 -6.90 3.19 6.34
N LEU A 115 -7.41 3.66 5.20
CA LEU A 115 -7.00 4.94 4.62
C LEU A 115 -7.30 6.12 5.55
N ALA A 116 -8.48 6.13 6.16
CA ALA A 116 -8.84 7.17 7.13
C ALA A 116 -7.89 7.19 8.33
N ASP A 117 -7.54 6.01 8.86
CA ASP A 117 -6.61 5.87 9.97
C ASP A 117 -5.20 6.33 9.59
N ILE A 118 -4.67 5.88 8.45
CA ILE A 118 -3.34 6.29 7.95
C ILE A 118 -3.26 7.80 7.78
N CYS A 119 -4.25 8.38 7.11
CA CYS A 119 -4.29 9.82 6.84
C CYS A 119 -4.31 10.63 8.15
N LYS A 120 -5.15 10.23 9.10
CA LYS A 120 -5.24 10.89 10.40
C LYS A 120 -3.92 10.89 11.16
N ARG A 121 -3.22 9.73 11.20
CA ARG A 121 -1.97 9.60 11.93
C ARG A 121 -0.79 10.29 11.26
N ASN A 122 -0.82 10.45 9.93
CA ASN A 122 0.27 11.05 9.15
C ASN A 122 -0.01 12.50 8.73
N GLY A 123 -1.07 13.13 9.22
CA GLY A 123 -1.38 14.52 8.92
C GLY A 123 -1.84 14.77 7.49
N ILE A 124 -2.32 13.75 6.79
CA ILE A 124 -2.88 13.88 5.45
C ILE A 124 -4.35 14.26 5.58
N LYS A 125 -4.68 15.51 5.33
CA LYS A 125 -6.03 16.02 5.55
C LYS A 125 -7.06 15.49 4.56
N LYS A 126 -6.62 15.21 3.32
CA LYS A 126 -7.50 14.79 2.24
C LYS A 126 -6.71 13.98 1.21
N LEU A 127 -7.31 12.90 0.71
CA LEU A 127 -6.80 12.17 -0.44
C LEU A 127 -7.21 12.91 -1.72
N LEU A 128 -6.22 13.18 -2.57
CA LEU A 128 -6.38 13.94 -3.81
C LEU A 128 -6.00 13.02 -4.98
N TRP A 129 -6.95 12.81 -5.87
CA TRP A 129 -6.75 11.98 -7.06
C TRP A 129 -7.20 12.72 -8.30
N LYS A 130 -6.30 12.86 -9.28
CA LYS A 130 -6.58 13.44 -10.59
C LYS A 130 -6.30 12.47 -11.74
N GLY A 131 -5.69 11.31 -11.42
CA GLY A 131 -5.32 10.32 -12.42
C GLY A 131 -4.21 10.80 -13.35
N ASP A 132 -3.38 11.74 -12.92
CA ASP A 132 -2.36 12.38 -13.75
C ASP A 132 -0.96 12.04 -13.29
N LYS A 133 -0.27 11.20 -14.08
CA LYS A 133 1.11 10.78 -13.81
C LYS A 133 2.09 11.96 -13.67
N SER A 134 1.85 13.06 -14.37
CA SER A 134 2.74 14.24 -14.32
C SER A 134 2.73 14.93 -12.96
N LEU A 135 1.71 14.65 -12.11
CA LEU A 135 1.59 15.22 -10.77
C LEU A 135 2.28 14.40 -9.67
N ILE A 136 2.97 13.30 -10.02
CA ILE A 136 3.71 12.51 -9.02
C ILE A 136 4.66 13.43 -8.25
N GLY A 137 4.57 13.39 -6.90
CA GLY A 137 5.39 14.21 -6.02
C GLY A 137 4.81 15.58 -5.71
N GLN A 138 3.81 16.05 -6.46
CA GLN A 138 3.10 17.31 -6.20
C GLN A 138 1.90 17.05 -5.27
N VAL A 139 2.20 16.75 -4.00
CA VAL A 139 1.22 16.22 -3.03
C VAL A 139 0.12 17.21 -2.65
N ASP A 140 0.30 18.49 -2.89
CA ASP A 140 -0.73 19.52 -2.74
C ASP A 140 -1.82 19.42 -3.83
N LYS A 141 -1.52 18.77 -4.95
CA LYS A 141 -2.41 18.58 -6.10
C LYS A 141 -2.91 17.16 -6.21
N GLN A 142 -2.03 16.20 -5.96
CA GLN A 142 -2.33 14.76 -6.00
C GLN A 142 -1.38 14.02 -5.07
N ASN A 143 -1.92 13.32 -4.08
CA ASN A 143 -1.14 12.55 -3.11
C ASN A 143 -1.41 11.04 -3.15
N MET A 144 -1.98 10.57 -4.25
CA MET A 144 -2.18 9.14 -4.53
C MET A 144 -1.42 8.75 -5.78
N THR A 145 -0.85 7.56 -5.78
CA THR A 145 -0.14 6.99 -6.93
C THR A 145 -0.59 5.56 -7.17
N VAL A 146 -0.30 5.04 -8.36
CA VAL A 146 -0.63 3.66 -8.76
C VAL A 146 0.60 2.99 -9.38
N HIS A 147 0.68 1.67 -9.24
CA HIS A 147 1.85 0.89 -9.65
C HIS A 147 2.16 1.01 -11.14
N ARG A 148 1.12 1.01 -11.99
CA ARG A 148 1.31 1.08 -13.46
C ARG A 148 2.00 2.35 -13.94
N TRP A 149 2.11 3.38 -13.09
CA TRP A 149 2.89 4.57 -13.44
C TRP A 149 4.40 4.36 -13.34
N PHE A 150 4.84 3.33 -12.61
CA PHE A 150 6.25 3.06 -12.33
C PHE A 150 6.76 1.77 -12.97
N ALA A 151 5.86 0.86 -13.36
CA ALA A 151 6.22 -0.43 -13.94
C ALA A 151 5.11 -0.90 -14.91
N ASN A 152 5.47 -1.79 -15.83
CA ASN A 152 4.48 -2.40 -16.74
C ASN A 152 3.69 -3.48 -15.99
N LYS A 153 2.62 -3.09 -15.34
CA LYS A 153 1.75 -3.93 -14.50
C LYS A 153 0.27 -3.72 -14.82
N SER A 154 -0.52 -4.76 -14.60
CA SER A 154 -1.98 -4.71 -14.75
C SER A 154 -2.66 -4.02 -13.56
N CYS A 155 -2.04 -4.04 -12.39
CA CYS A 155 -2.64 -3.43 -11.20
C CYS A 155 -2.68 -1.90 -11.32
N PRO A 156 -3.59 -1.26 -10.58
CA PRO A 156 -3.66 0.19 -10.50
C PRO A 156 -2.34 0.85 -10.16
#